data_36a3e82205184b29cf92a57d4e219f42
#
_entry.id   36a3e82205184b29cf92a57d4e219f42
#
_cell.length_a   1.000
_cell.length_b   1.000
_cell.length_c   1.000
_cell.angle_alpha   90.00
_cell.angle_beta   90.00
_cell.angle_gamma   90.00
#
_symmetry.space_group_name_H-M   'P 1'
#
loop_
_entity.id
_entity.type
_entity.pdbx_description
1 polymer ?
#
loop_
_entity_poly.entity_id
_entity_poly.type
_entity_poly.pdbx_seq_one_letter_code
_entity_poly.pdbx_strand_id
1 'polypeptide(L)'
;HYVEVEAVRGHGRGGYVFDLTSAGRDRAQEAMESNTYVGPVPVTLETYTEWVQRQSVLGMAIEPEEIQACLSHLVLSPHVLRQLGPAVNSGRSLFLYGHAGNGKTEAATSIPRMMKGRIYLPYAVEVEGRIIVLQDAMHHETVSGEESPVDDGEESEGFLSPPPEFDQRFAHVERPVVFTGGELTLDQLDLKYDGQSKFYRAPVQMKANGGVLIIDDLGRQMVRVDDLLNRWMVPLERRTDYLTLHTGHSFPVPFDCLLVFSTNIEPSELVDEAFLRRIHYKIHMDNPTREEYEEIFRRACEARGIAHEPAAVERIFHDFYDGRRIPPRGCHPRDIILHVCDLARYENREPSLDGQTLDDACRAYFLDES
;
A
#
# COMPACT_ATOMS: atom_id res chain seq x y z
N HIS A 1 -13.80 -16.43 39.49
CA HIS A 1 -13.67 -17.87 39.77
C HIS A 1 -12.98 -18.65 38.64
N TYR A 2 -12.72 -18.01 37.47
CA TYR A 2 -11.95 -18.62 36.38
C TYR A 2 -10.48 -18.22 36.40
N VAL A 3 -10.13 -17.19 37.21
CA VAL A 3 -8.78 -16.65 37.34
C VAL A 3 -8.43 -16.57 38.82
N GLU A 4 -7.19 -16.90 39.16
CA GLU A 4 -6.62 -16.78 40.51
C GLU A 4 -5.30 -16.00 40.46
N VAL A 5 -4.90 -15.47 41.58
CA VAL A 5 -3.61 -14.78 41.70
C VAL A 5 -2.53 -15.83 41.95
N GLU A 6 -1.65 -16.00 40.99
CA GLU A 6 -0.52 -16.92 41.10
C GLU A 6 0.64 -16.33 41.91
N ALA A 7 0.93 -15.04 41.67
CA ALA A 7 2.03 -14.35 42.31
C ALA A 7 1.75 -12.85 42.47
N VAL A 8 2.49 -12.24 43.38
CA VAL A 8 2.50 -10.77 43.55
C VAL A 8 3.93 -10.29 43.30
N ARG A 9 4.15 -9.55 42.21
CA ARG A 9 5.44 -9.00 41.80
C ARG A 9 5.45 -7.47 41.92
N GLY A 10 5.12 -6.92 43.11
CA GLY A 10 5.10 -5.47 43.29
C GLY A 10 3.92 -4.98 44.16
N HIS A 11 3.82 -3.68 44.36
CA HIS A 11 2.77 -3.05 45.15
C HIS A 11 1.65 -2.50 44.25
N GLY A 12 0.39 -2.74 44.63
CA GLY A 12 -0.78 -2.28 43.87
C GLY A 12 -1.38 -3.33 42.93
N ARG A 13 -2.50 -3.00 42.27
CA ARG A 13 -3.23 -3.93 41.38
C ARG A 13 -2.41 -4.38 40.16
N GLY A 14 -1.45 -3.62 39.70
CA GLY A 14 -0.57 -3.96 38.59
C GLY A 14 0.53 -5.00 38.94
N GLY A 15 0.72 -5.31 40.22
CA GLY A 15 1.70 -6.30 40.66
C GLY A 15 1.19 -7.73 40.76
N TYR A 16 -0.09 -7.99 40.50
CA TYR A 16 -0.65 -9.33 40.53
C TYR A 16 -0.39 -10.09 39.23
N VAL A 17 0.19 -11.27 39.33
CA VAL A 17 0.27 -12.24 38.23
C VAL A 17 -0.92 -13.18 38.38
N PHE A 18 -1.72 -13.30 37.34
CA PHE A 18 -2.92 -14.12 37.33
C PHE A 18 -2.69 -15.38 36.52
N ASP A 19 -3.23 -16.51 36.98
CA ASP A 19 -3.34 -17.75 36.19
C ASP A 19 -4.79 -18.23 36.16
N LEU A 20 -5.08 -19.14 35.22
CA LEU A 20 -6.37 -19.76 35.11
C LEU A 20 -6.54 -20.85 36.16
N THR A 21 -7.67 -20.87 36.87
CA THR A 21 -8.08 -22.01 37.68
C THR A 21 -8.40 -23.21 36.78
N SER A 22 -8.57 -24.42 37.34
CA SER A 22 -9.04 -25.58 36.58
C SER A 22 -10.35 -25.28 35.82
N ALA A 23 -11.33 -24.68 36.49
CA ALA A 23 -12.58 -24.27 35.87
C ALA A 23 -12.36 -23.18 34.79
N GLY A 24 -11.33 -22.35 34.93
CA GLY A 24 -10.93 -21.37 33.91
C GLY A 24 -10.34 -22.05 32.67
N ARG A 25 -9.50 -23.07 32.87
CA ARG A 25 -8.94 -23.86 31.75
C ARG A 25 -10.01 -24.64 31.00
N ASP A 26 -10.94 -25.29 31.73
CA ASP A 26 -12.07 -26.00 31.12
C ASP A 26 -12.93 -25.04 30.30
N ARG A 27 -13.21 -23.86 30.81
CA ARG A 27 -13.98 -22.84 30.09
C ARG A 27 -13.25 -22.27 28.89
N ALA A 28 -11.92 -22.08 29.00
CA ALA A 28 -11.08 -21.66 27.88
C ALA A 28 -11.08 -22.74 26.77
N GLN A 29 -11.01 -24.01 27.12
CA GLN A 29 -11.05 -25.11 26.18
C GLN A 29 -12.40 -25.16 25.45
N GLU A 30 -13.52 -25.04 26.15
CA GLU A 30 -14.85 -24.90 25.52
C GLU A 30 -14.94 -23.71 24.57
N ALA A 31 -14.35 -22.56 24.96
CA ALA A 31 -14.33 -21.36 24.12
C ALA A 31 -13.51 -21.60 22.84
N MET A 32 -12.35 -22.28 22.95
CA MET A 32 -11.50 -22.64 21.81
C MET A 32 -12.16 -23.66 20.87
N GLU A 33 -13.14 -24.44 21.34
CA GLU A 33 -13.94 -25.27 20.45
C GLU A 33 -14.86 -24.44 19.54
N SER A 34 -15.24 -23.23 19.94
CA SER A 34 -16.05 -22.32 19.14
C SER A 34 -15.24 -21.47 18.17
N ASN A 35 -14.06 -21.01 18.57
CA ASN A 35 -13.05 -20.37 17.73
C ASN A 35 -11.68 -20.42 18.43
N THR A 36 -10.60 -20.37 17.64
CA THR A 36 -9.22 -20.42 18.16
C THR A 36 -8.53 -19.06 18.16
N TYR A 37 -9.28 -17.97 18.08
CA TYR A 37 -8.72 -16.63 18.14
C TYR A 37 -8.06 -16.38 19.49
N VAL A 38 -6.79 -15.99 19.47
CA VAL A 38 -6.00 -15.57 20.61
C VAL A 38 -5.48 -14.17 20.33
N GLY A 39 -5.85 -13.23 21.15
CA GLY A 39 -5.45 -11.83 20.99
C GLY A 39 -6.31 -10.89 21.85
N PRO A 40 -6.14 -9.57 21.67
CA PRO A 40 -6.98 -8.59 22.35
C PRO A 40 -8.46 -8.80 22.05
N VAL A 41 -9.31 -8.43 23.01
CA VAL A 41 -10.77 -8.56 22.86
C VAL A 41 -11.24 -7.84 21.59
N PRO A 42 -12.00 -8.51 20.70
CA PRO A 42 -12.53 -7.85 19.51
C PRO A 42 -13.41 -6.65 19.85
N VAL A 43 -13.38 -5.62 19.02
CA VAL A 43 -14.30 -4.47 19.15
C VAL A 43 -15.60 -4.77 18.41
N THR A 44 -16.68 -4.07 18.74
CA THR A 44 -17.93 -4.19 17.97
C THR A 44 -17.82 -3.51 16.61
N LEU A 45 -18.69 -3.88 15.67
CA LEU A 45 -18.74 -3.27 14.34
C LEU A 45 -19.01 -1.74 14.42
N GLU A 46 -19.84 -1.29 15.38
CA GLU A 46 -20.10 0.12 15.61
C GLU A 46 -18.82 0.86 16.03
N THR A 47 -18.11 0.32 17.02
CA THR A 47 -16.84 0.89 17.49
C THR A 47 -15.83 0.97 16.35
N TYR A 48 -15.69 -0.11 15.54
CA TYR A 48 -14.82 -0.10 14.37
C TYR A 48 -15.20 1.01 13.38
N THR A 49 -16.50 1.12 13.07
CA THR A 49 -17.01 2.12 12.12
C THR A 49 -16.74 3.55 12.61
N GLU A 50 -16.99 3.82 13.90
CA GLU A 50 -16.69 5.13 14.49
C GLU A 50 -15.20 5.49 14.40
N TRP A 51 -14.30 4.54 14.70
CA TRP A 51 -12.86 4.79 14.63
C TRP A 51 -12.38 5.03 13.20
N VAL A 52 -12.87 4.27 12.22
CA VAL A 52 -12.56 4.52 10.82
C VAL A 52 -13.01 5.92 10.38
N GLN A 53 -14.23 6.35 10.77
CA GLN A 53 -14.75 7.68 10.44
C GLN A 53 -13.95 8.82 11.10
N ARG A 54 -13.52 8.64 12.35
CA ARG A 54 -12.69 9.64 13.06
C ARG A 54 -11.30 9.82 12.45
N GLN A 55 -10.77 8.81 11.80
CA GLN A 55 -9.44 8.76 11.22
C GLN A 55 -9.46 8.78 9.69
N SER A 56 -10.59 9.20 9.12
CA SER A 56 -10.88 9.17 7.69
C SER A 56 -9.76 9.77 6.85
N VAL A 57 -9.54 9.20 5.67
CA VAL A 57 -8.66 9.75 4.64
C VAL A 57 -9.28 10.96 3.91
N LEU A 58 -10.57 11.19 4.09
CA LEU A 58 -11.26 12.33 3.48
C LEU A 58 -10.84 13.65 4.15
N GLY A 59 -10.50 14.64 3.33
CA GLY A 59 -10.15 15.97 3.80
C GLY A 59 -8.74 16.09 4.39
N MET A 60 -7.84 15.17 4.06
CA MET A 60 -6.43 15.33 4.35
C MET A 60 -5.91 16.57 3.62
N ALA A 61 -5.09 17.37 4.30
CA ALA A 61 -4.43 18.54 3.73
C ALA A 61 -2.93 18.25 3.58
N ILE A 62 -2.51 17.97 2.35
CA ILE A 62 -1.11 17.78 1.98
C ILE A 62 -0.71 18.99 1.16
N GLU A 63 0.33 19.69 1.58
CA GLU A 63 0.81 20.88 0.90
C GLU A 63 1.57 20.55 -0.40
N PRO A 64 1.55 21.44 -1.41
CA PRO A 64 2.21 21.18 -2.69
C PRO A 64 3.69 20.85 -2.57
N GLU A 65 4.39 21.48 -1.62
CA GLU A 65 5.81 21.26 -1.34
C GLU A 65 6.09 19.84 -0.84
N GLU A 66 5.19 19.28 -0.06
CA GLU A 66 5.28 17.92 0.45
C GLU A 66 5.11 16.88 -0.67
N ILE A 67 4.17 17.13 -1.58
CA ILE A 67 3.96 16.31 -2.76
C ILE A 67 5.21 16.30 -3.64
N GLN A 68 5.78 17.49 -3.89
CA GLN A 68 7.02 17.61 -4.65
C GLN A 68 8.20 16.91 -3.98
N ALA A 69 8.33 17.04 -2.66
CA ALA A 69 9.38 16.36 -1.90
C ALA A 69 9.24 14.83 -1.97
N CYS A 70 8.04 14.29 -1.79
CA CYS A 70 7.79 12.85 -1.86
C CYS A 70 8.02 12.26 -3.25
N LEU A 71 7.77 13.04 -4.31
CA LEU A 71 7.93 12.62 -5.70
C LEU A 71 9.25 13.11 -6.33
N SER A 72 10.15 13.73 -5.56
CA SER A 72 11.40 14.32 -6.06
C SER A 72 12.35 13.33 -6.74
N HIS A 73 12.23 12.05 -6.41
CA HIS A 73 12.98 10.96 -7.04
C HIS A 73 12.47 10.64 -8.44
N LEU A 74 11.25 11.05 -8.80
CA LEU A 74 10.69 10.96 -10.14
C LEU A 74 10.87 12.26 -10.92
N VAL A 75 10.98 12.15 -12.22
CA VAL A 75 10.86 13.29 -13.14
C VAL A 75 9.45 13.23 -13.71
N LEU A 76 8.58 14.09 -13.20
CA LEU A 76 7.18 14.18 -13.60
C LEU A 76 6.88 15.57 -14.15
N SER A 77 6.02 15.62 -15.17
CA SER A 77 5.59 16.91 -15.72
C SER A 77 4.87 17.75 -14.65
N PRO A 78 4.98 19.09 -14.69
CA PRO A 78 4.27 19.98 -13.77
C PRO A 78 2.75 19.80 -13.84
N HIS A 79 2.23 19.29 -14.95
CA HIS A 79 0.82 18.99 -15.13
C HIS A 79 0.38 17.82 -14.26
N VAL A 80 1.13 16.72 -14.27
CA VAL A 80 0.87 15.53 -13.45
C VAL A 80 0.93 15.88 -11.96
N LEU A 81 1.96 16.64 -11.52
CA LEU A 81 2.10 17.06 -10.12
C LEU A 81 0.90 17.90 -9.65
N ARG A 82 0.40 18.82 -10.50
CA ARG A 82 -0.78 19.64 -10.17
C ARG A 82 -2.08 18.84 -10.10
N GLN A 83 -2.16 17.69 -10.73
CA GLN A 83 -3.33 16.81 -10.65
C GLN A 83 -3.24 15.83 -9.47
N LEU A 84 -2.04 15.32 -9.17
CA LEU A 84 -1.83 14.37 -8.06
C LEU A 84 -2.18 14.97 -6.69
N GLY A 85 -1.81 16.21 -6.43
CA GLY A 85 -2.08 16.87 -5.16
C GLY A 85 -3.56 16.85 -4.77
N PRO A 86 -4.45 17.49 -5.56
CA PRO A 86 -5.89 17.45 -5.30
C PRO A 86 -6.47 16.03 -5.27
N ALA A 87 -5.93 15.10 -6.08
CA ALA A 87 -6.38 13.72 -6.10
C ALA A 87 -6.12 13.02 -4.76
N VAL A 88 -4.91 13.13 -4.23
CA VAL A 88 -4.55 12.55 -2.92
C VAL A 88 -5.33 13.22 -1.79
N ASN A 89 -5.41 14.56 -1.79
CA ASN A 89 -6.16 15.32 -0.77
C ASN A 89 -7.66 14.99 -0.76
N SER A 90 -8.21 14.55 -1.89
CA SER A 90 -9.61 14.16 -1.94
C SER A 90 -9.92 12.88 -1.15
N GLY A 91 -8.92 12.03 -0.89
CA GLY A 91 -9.09 10.72 -0.23
C GLY A 91 -10.00 9.75 -1.00
N ARG A 92 -10.24 10.02 -2.29
CA ARG A 92 -11.18 9.26 -3.13
C ARG A 92 -10.45 8.31 -4.07
N SER A 93 -11.05 8.00 -5.23
CA SER A 93 -10.45 7.12 -6.23
C SER A 93 -9.62 7.89 -7.25
N LEU A 94 -8.50 7.30 -7.64
CA LEU A 94 -7.53 7.82 -8.58
C LEU A 94 -7.18 6.76 -9.62
N PHE A 95 -7.13 7.16 -10.89
CA PHE A 95 -6.67 6.33 -12.01
C PHE A 95 -5.37 6.91 -12.57
N LEU A 96 -4.28 6.14 -12.50
CA LEU A 96 -3.01 6.43 -13.16
C LEU A 96 -2.89 5.57 -14.41
N TYR A 97 -2.85 6.17 -15.57
CA TYR A 97 -2.80 5.43 -16.83
C TYR A 97 -1.77 6.01 -17.80
N GLY A 98 -1.44 5.25 -18.83
CA GLY A 98 -0.44 5.62 -19.83
C GLY A 98 0.55 4.49 -20.07
N HIS A 99 1.53 4.71 -20.95
CA HIS A 99 2.45 3.67 -21.38
C HIS A 99 3.25 3.04 -20.24
N ALA A 100 3.62 1.76 -20.39
CA ALA A 100 4.50 1.07 -19.46
C ALA A 100 5.84 1.79 -19.35
N GLY A 101 6.43 1.82 -18.14
CA GLY A 101 7.73 2.43 -17.91
C GLY A 101 7.72 3.93 -17.63
N ASN A 102 6.56 4.58 -17.52
CA ASN A 102 6.47 6.03 -17.21
C ASN A 102 6.25 6.32 -15.70
N GLY A 103 6.57 5.38 -14.81
CA GLY A 103 6.60 5.64 -13.38
C GLY A 103 5.25 5.60 -12.66
N LYS A 104 4.19 5.02 -13.26
CA LYS A 104 2.86 4.92 -12.62
C LYS A 104 2.88 4.20 -11.29
N THR A 105 3.44 2.99 -11.27
CA THR A 105 3.58 2.17 -10.06
C THR A 105 4.42 2.89 -9.00
N GLU A 106 5.51 3.54 -9.40
CA GLU A 106 6.37 4.29 -8.50
C GLU A 106 5.66 5.53 -7.92
N ALA A 107 4.88 6.24 -8.74
CA ALA A 107 4.04 7.33 -8.27
C ALA A 107 2.97 6.82 -7.29
N ALA A 108 2.28 5.72 -7.61
CA ALA A 108 1.27 5.11 -6.75
C ALA A 108 1.84 4.68 -5.39
N THR A 109 3.00 4.02 -5.38
CA THR A 109 3.68 3.57 -4.16
C THR A 109 4.32 4.71 -3.35
N SER A 110 4.46 5.89 -3.95
CA SER A 110 4.90 7.10 -3.23
C SER A 110 3.77 7.83 -2.51
N ILE A 111 2.51 7.64 -2.94
CA ILE A 111 1.33 8.31 -2.34
C ILE A 111 1.23 8.07 -0.83
N PRO A 112 1.40 6.85 -0.30
CA PRO A 112 1.29 6.61 1.15
C PRO A 112 2.25 7.47 1.98
N ARG A 113 3.45 7.77 1.45
CA ARG A 113 4.45 8.62 2.13
C ARG A 113 3.99 10.07 2.30
N MET A 114 3.01 10.50 1.50
CA MET A 114 2.39 11.83 1.61
C MET A 114 1.31 11.86 2.69
N MET A 115 0.70 10.71 3.00
CA MET A 115 -0.40 10.61 3.95
C MET A 115 0.14 10.59 5.37
N LYS A 116 0.12 11.75 6.01
CA LYS A 116 0.60 11.92 7.38
C LYS A 116 -0.32 11.31 8.42
N GLY A 117 0.29 11.05 9.57
CA GLY A 117 -0.42 10.62 10.76
C GLY A 117 -0.56 9.11 10.85
N ARG A 118 -0.75 8.67 12.06
CA ARG A 118 -0.93 7.29 12.46
C ARG A 118 -2.39 7.05 12.77
N ILE A 119 -2.80 5.81 12.76
CA ILE A 119 -4.17 5.42 13.08
C ILE A 119 -4.21 4.33 14.14
N TYR A 120 -5.34 4.26 14.82
CA TYR A 120 -5.66 3.16 15.71
C TYR A 120 -6.49 2.14 14.96
N LEU A 121 -5.95 0.95 14.78
CA LEU A 121 -6.57 -0.16 14.07
C LEU A 121 -6.92 -1.27 15.07
N PRO A 122 -8.17 -1.73 15.18
CA PRO A 122 -8.48 -2.85 16.08
C PRO A 122 -7.86 -4.14 15.56
N TYR A 123 -7.40 -4.99 16.48
CA TYR A 123 -6.86 -6.32 16.13
C TYR A 123 -7.92 -7.19 15.48
N ALA A 124 -9.15 -7.13 15.98
CA ALA A 124 -10.27 -7.90 15.47
C ALA A 124 -11.60 -7.18 15.71
N VAL A 125 -12.59 -7.50 14.90
CA VAL A 125 -13.97 -6.98 14.97
C VAL A 125 -14.91 -8.15 15.21
N GLU A 126 -15.91 -7.96 16.08
CA GLU A 126 -16.98 -8.92 16.34
C GLU A 126 -18.24 -8.54 15.58
N VAL A 127 -18.83 -9.52 14.88
CA VAL A 127 -20.11 -9.40 14.17
C VAL A 127 -20.93 -10.66 14.41
N GLU A 128 -22.11 -10.56 15.02
CA GLU A 128 -23.01 -11.69 15.27
C GLU A 128 -22.32 -12.87 15.97
N GLY A 129 -21.50 -12.60 16.98
CA GLY A 129 -20.74 -13.63 17.70
C GLY A 129 -19.58 -14.24 16.91
N ARG A 130 -19.24 -13.67 15.75
CA ARG A 130 -18.12 -14.12 14.89
C ARG A 130 -16.99 -13.12 14.90
N ILE A 131 -15.77 -13.62 14.95
CA ILE A 131 -14.55 -12.82 14.99
C ILE A 131 -14.00 -12.64 13.59
N ILE A 132 -13.73 -11.41 13.20
CA ILE A 132 -13.06 -11.02 11.97
C ILE A 132 -11.72 -10.43 12.37
N VAL A 133 -10.63 -11.12 12.09
CA VAL A 133 -9.27 -10.65 12.34
C VAL A 133 -8.91 -9.63 11.26
N LEU A 134 -8.60 -8.40 11.70
CA LEU A 134 -8.32 -7.26 10.84
C LEU A 134 -6.82 -6.96 10.76
N GLN A 135 -6.14 -6.91 11.92
CA GLN A 135 -4.72 -6.62 11.97
C GLN A 135 -3.91 -7.69 11.22
N ASP A 136 -3.04 -7.23 10.34
CA ASP A 136 -2.19 -8.08 9.50
C ASP A 136 -0.80 -7.45 9.39
N ALA A 137 0.22 -8.14 9.88
CA ALA A 137 1.60 -7.62 9.91
C ALA A 137 2.19 -7.33 8.51
N MET A 138 1.60 -7.89 7.44
CA MET A 138 2.03 -7.56 6.07
C MET A 138 1.59 -6.17 5.62
N HIS A 139 0.49 -5.65 6.17
CA HIS A 139 -0.13 -4.41 5.73
C HIS A 139 -0.17 -3.32 6.80
N HIS A 140 0.04 -3.70 8.07
CA HIS A 140 -0.08 -2.82 9.22
C HIS A 140 1.25 -2.78 9.98
N GLU A 141 2.04 -1.77 9.68
CA GLU A 141 3.30 -1.52 10.38
C GLU A 141 2.99 -0.87 11.74
N THR A 142 3.22 -1.63 12.81
CA THR A 142 3.04 -1.13 14.17
C THR A 142 4.17 -0.18 14.52
N VAL A 143 3.80 0.96 15.08
CA VAL A 143 4.77 1.94 15.55
C VAL A 143 5.36 1.44 16.86
N SER A 144 6.56 0.89 16.77
CA SER A 144 7.40 0.59 17.94
C SER A 144 8.00 1.90 18.41
N GLY A 145 7.44 2.52 19.44
CA GLY A 145 7.99 3.79 19.85
C GLY A 145 7.33 4.49 21.04
N GLU A 146 6.38 3.85 21.68
CA GLU A 146 6.18 3.99 23.12
C GLU A 146 6.43 2.61 23.70
N GLU A 147 7.72 2.33 23.91
CA GLU A 147 8.19 1.25 24.72
C GLU A 147 7.35 1.27 26.01
N SER A 148 6.59 0.20 26.22
CA SER A 148 6.50 -0.27 27.60
C SER A 148 7.93 -0.25 28.09
N PRO A 149 8.27 0.40 29.18
CA PRO A 149 9.64 0.39 29.68
C PRO A 149 10.03 -1.07 29.83
N VAL A 150 10.80 -1.59 28.86
CA VAL A 150 11.54 -2.82 29.03
C VAL A 150 12.52 -2.47 30.09
N ASP A 151 12.33 -3.12 31.20
CA ASP A 151 13.17 -3.26 32.36
C ASP A 151 14.66 -3.34 31.97
N ASP A 152 15.30 -2.20 31.77
CA ASP A 152 16.74 -2.06 31.89
C ASP A 152 17.03 -1.88 33.36
N GLY A 153 16.98 -3.02 34.12
CA GLY A 153 17.67 -3.33 35.38
C GLY A 153 18.07 -2.22 36.36
N GLU A 154 17.48 -1.04 36.34
CA GLU A 154 17.59 -0.01 37.37
C GLU A 154 16.25 0.10 38.11
N GLU A 155 16.28 -0.39 39.36
CA GLU A 155 15.21 -0.24 40.33
C GLU A 155 14.80 1.23 40.48
N SER A 156 13.88 1.71 39.64
CA SER A 156 13.14 2.91 39.97
C SER A 156 11.99 2.52 40.92
N GLU A 157 12.27 2.62 42.20
CA GLU A 157 11.24 2.67 43.24
C GLU A 157 10.25 3.77 42.92
N GLY A 158 9.05 3.43 42.55
CA GLY A 158 7.97 4.38 42.66
C GLY A 158 6.81 4.23 41.68
N PHE A 159 5.74 3.67 42.22
CA PHE A 159 4.36 4.03 41.89
C PHE A 159 3.86 3.85 40.45
N LEU A 160 3.05 2.79 40.29
CA LEU A 160 1.97 2.69 39.28
C LEU A 160 2.38 3.13 37.88
N SER A 161 2.77 2.18 37.05
CA SER A 161 2.75 2.42 35.61
C SER A 161 1.39 3.05 35.27
N PRO A 162 1.35 4.22 34.65
CA PRO A 162 0.08 4.79 34.23
C PRO A 162 -0.62 3.74 33.35
N PRO A 163 -1.97 3.62 33.42
CA PRO A 163 -2.68 2.79 32.48
C PRO A 163 -2.26 3.21 31.07
N PRO A 164 -2.12 2.26 30.11
CA PRO A 164 -1.78 2.62 28.74
C PRO A 164 -2.69 3.73 28.25
N GLU A 165 -2.12 4.77 27.66
CA GLU A 165 -2.85 5.98 27.25
C GLU A 165 -3.92 5.70 26.20
N PHE A 166 -3.97 4.48 25.64
CA PHE A 166 -4.94 4.07 24.64
C PHE A 166 -5.51 2.66 24.89
N ASP A 167 -6.64 2.39 24.26
CA ASP A 167 -7.34 1.12 24.36
C ASP A 167 -6.49 -0.01 23.71
N GLN A 168 -6.06 -0.97 24.50
CA GLN A 168 -5.21 -2.11 24.06
C GLN A 168 -5.87 -3.05 23.06
N ARG A 169 -7.15 -2.86 22.76
CA ARG A 169 -7.83 -3.57 21.67
C ARG A 169 -7.42 -3.05 20.28
N PHE A 170 -6.72 -1.93 20.23
CA PHE A 170 -6.22 -1.30 19.01
C PHE A 170 -4.70 -1.36 18.94
N ALA A 171 -4.19 -1.57 17.76
CA ALA A 171 -2.78 -1.34 17.44
C ALA A 171 -2.62 0.10 16.94
N HIS A 172 -1.56 0.78 17.37
CA HIS A 172 -1.16 2.06 16.80
C HIS A 172 -0.26 1.78 15.60
N VAL A 173 -0.71 2.13 14.41
CA VAL A 173 -0.05 1.77 13.14
C VAL A 173 0.14 2.98 12.25
N GLU A 174 1.16 2.93 11.39
CA GLU A 174 1.21 3.85 10.25
C GLU A 174 -0.01 3.61 9.35
N ARG A 175 -0.41 4.62 8.55
CA ARG A 175 -1.56 4.45 7.64
C ARG A 175 -1.33 3.26 6.72
N PRO A 176 -2.27 2.30 6.63
CA PRO A 176 -2.07 1.06 5.91
C PRO A 176 -1.85 1.28 4.42
N VAL A 177 -0.98 0.47 3.88
CA VAL A 177 -0.72 0.39 2.45
C VAL A 177 -0.97 -1.05 2.00
N VAL A 178 -2.05 -1.23 1.26
CA VAL A 178 -2.36 -2.53 0.67
C VAL A 178 -2.08 -2.45 -0.82
N PHE A 179 -1.09 -3.21 -1.26
CA PHE A 179 -0.69 -3.30 -2.66
C PHE A 179 -1.14 -4.65 -3.23
N THR A 180 -1.82 -4.61 -4.37
CA THR A 180 -2.26 -5.79 -5.11
C THR A 180 -1.94 -5.62 -6.59
N GLY A 181 -1.58 -6.71 -7.24
CA GLY A 181 -1.27 -6.73 -8.67
C GLY A 181 -2.09 -7.80 -9.41
N GLY A 182 -1.43 -8.53 -10.30
CA GLY A 182 -2.06 -9.59 -11.11
C GLY A 182 -2.62 -10.76 -10.31
N GLU A 183 -2.18 -10.94 -9.06
CA GLU A 183 -2.64 -11.99 -8.14
C GLU A 183 -4.01 -11.72 -7.49
N LEU A 184 -4.57 -10.52 -7.66
CA LEU A 184 -5.87 -10.16 -7.06
C LEU A 184 -7.00 -11.06 -7.58
N THR A 185 -7.76 -11.61 -6.64
CA THR A 185 -8.94 -12.44 -6.92
C THR A 185 -10.18 -11.88 -6.23
N LEU A 186 -11.39 -12.22 -6.68
CA LEU A 186 -12.64 -11.81 -6.04
C LEU A 186 -12.73 -12.28 -4.58
N ASP A 187 -12.21 -13.47 -4.29
CA ASP A 187 -12.20 -14.01 -2.92
C ASP A 187 -11.42 -13.16 -1.91
N GLN A 188 -10.46 -12.39 -2.38
CA GLN A 188 -9.71 -11.45 -1.53
C GLN A 188 -10.50 -10.19 -1.17
N LEU A 189 -11.61 -9.95 -1.89
CA LEU A 189 -12.54 -8.84 -1.63
C LEU A 189 -13.67 -9.22 -0.69
N ASP A 190 -13.76 -10.48 -0.27
CA ASP A 190 -14.77 -10.98 0.65
C ASP A 190 -14.11 -11.56 1.93
N LEU A 191 -14.94 -11.78 2.95
CA LEU A 191 -14.49 -12.40 4.20
C LEU A 191 -14.01 -13.83 3.94
N LYS A 192 -12.80 -14.15 4.34
CA LYS A 192 -12.25 -15.49 4.24
C LYS A 192 -12.45 -16.25 5.55
N TYR A 193 -13.38 -17.19 5.58
CA TYR A 193 -13.58 -18.06 6.74
C TYR A 193 -12.53 -19.17 6.77
N ASP A 194 -11.86 -19.32 7.90
CA ASP A 194 -10.96 -20.42 8.18
C ASP A 194 -11.68 -21.46 9.03
N GLY A 195 -11.99 -22.63 8.44
CA GLY A 195 -12.74 -23.70 9.09
C GLY A 195 -11.97 -24.38 10.24
N GLN A 196 -10.63 -24.30 10.27
CA GLN A 196 -9.83 -24.84 11.37
C GLN A 196 -9.79 -23.86 12.56
N SER A 197 -9.50 -22.61 12.28
CA SER A 197 -9.41 -21.55 13.28
C SER A 197 -10.79 -21.03 13.71
N LYS A 198 -11.83 -21.27 12.92
CA LYS A 198 -13.22 -20.85 13.15
C LYS A 198 -13.39 -19.34 13.34
N PHE A 199 -12.56 -18.55 12.68
CA PHE A 199 -12.69 -17.09 12.57
C PHE A 199 -12.54 -16.65 11.11
N TYR A 200 -12.82 -15.38 10.84
CA TYR A 200 -12.68 -14.76 9.52
C TYR A 200 -11.41 -13.93 9.45
N ARG A 201 -10.86 -13.82 8.23
CA ARG A 201 -9.88 -12.79 7.89
C ARG A 201 -10.56 -11.70 7.10
N ALA A 202 -10.22 -10.46 7.42
CA ALA A 202 -10.73 -9.28 6.73
C ALA A 202 -10.25 -9.23 5.28
N PRO A 203 -11.09 -8.73 4.34
CA PRO A 203 -10.70 -8.51 2.95
C PRO A 203 -9.73 -7.34 2.82
N VAL A 204 -9.07 -7.24 1.65
CA VAL A 204 -8.02 -6.24 1.39
C VAL A 204 -8.49 -4.79 1.57
N GLN A 205 -9.71 -4.46 1.15
CA GLN A 205 -10.25 -3.11 1.29
C GLN A 205 -10.54 -2.74 2.76
N MET A 206 -10.95 -3.69 3.59
CA MET A 206 -11.15 -3.45 5.01
C MET A 206 -9.82 -3.26 5.74
N LYS A 207 -8.77 -3.97 5.32
CA LYS A 207 -7.40 -3.77 5.82
C LYS A 207 -6.82 -2.43 5.40
N ALA A 208 -7.22 -1.90 4.24
CA ALA A 208 -6.76 -0.62 3.72
C ALA A 208 -7.47 0.61 4.34
N ASN A 209 -8.50 0.43 5.15
CA ASN A 209 -9.24 1.54 5.74
C ASN A 209 -8.32 2.46 6.55
N GLY A 210 -8.47 3.76 6.34
CA GLY A 210 -7.61 4.78 6.92
C GLY A 210 -6.28 5.02 6.15
N GLY A 211 -6.08 4.33 5.02
CA GLY A 211 -4.86 4.40 4.21
C GLY A 211 -5.10 4.30 2.71
N VAL A 212 -4.29 3.51 2.01
CA VAL A 212 -4.29 3.39 0.55
C VAL A 212 -4.45 1.94 0.12
N LEU A 213 -5.33 1.70 -0.86
CA LEU A 213 -5.42 0.46 -1.60
C LEU A 213 -4.94 0.70 -3.03
N ILE A 214 -3.84 0.08 -3.41
CA ILE A 214 -3.24 0.19 -4.74
C ILE A 214 -3.53 -1.08 -5.53
N ILE A 215 -4.09 -0.92 -6.72
CA ILE A 215 -4.31 -2.01 -7.67
C ILE A 215 -3.49 -1.70 -8.91
N ASP A 216 -2.36 -2.38 -8.98
CA ASP A 216 -1.41 -2.19 -10.06
C ASP A 216 -1.70 -3.12 -11.25
N ASP A 217 -1.29 -2.68 -12.43
CA ASP A 217 -1.51 -3.41 -13.70
C ASP A 217 -2.98 -3.84 -13.91
N LEU A 218 -3.95 -2.95 -13.60
CA LEU A 218 -5.38 -3.22 -13.80
C LEU A 218 -5.63 -3.63 -15.27
N GLY A 219 -6.29 -4.77 -15.44
CA GLY A 219 -6.51 -5.41 -16.73
C GLY A 219 -5.63 -6.65 -16.94
N ARG A 220 -4.69 -6.94 -16.03
CA ARG A 220 -3.84 -8.13 -16.07
C ARG A 220 -4.08 -9.10 -14.91
N GLN A 221 -5.08 -8.81 -14.07
CA GLN A 221 -5.48 -9.69 -12.97
C GLN A 221 -6.06 -11.01 -13.50
N MET A 222 -6.04 -12.03 -12.65
CA MET A 222 -6.73 -13.30 -12.94
C MET A 222 -8.25 -13.15 -12.97
N VAL A 223 -8.79 -12.14 -12.32
CA VAL A 223 -10.22 -11.77 -12.32
C VAL A 223 -10.53 -10.85 -13.52
N ARG A 224 -11.71 -11.04 -14.11
CA ARG A 224 -12.16 -10.11 -15.16
C ARG A 224 -12.33 -8.71 -14.58
N VAL A 225 -11.88 -7.69 -15.32
CA VAL A 225 -11.96 -6.29 -14.88
C VAL A 225 -13.41 -5.90 -14.56
N ASP A 226 -14.36 -6.28 -15.40
CA ASP A 226 -15.78 -5.99 -15.19
C ASP A 226 -16.31 -6.55 -13.87
N ASP A 227 -15.93 -7.77 -13.49
CA ASP A 227 -16.37 -8.41 -12.25
C ASP A 227 -15.79 -7.68 -11.02
N LEU A 228 -14.50 -7.32 -11.09
CA LEU A 228 -13.82 -6.55 -10.05
C LEU A 228 -14.47 -5.18 -9.87
N LEU A 229 -14.70 -4.49 -10.97
CA LEU A 229 -15.24 -3.12 -10.95
C LEU A 229 -16.71 -3.10 -10.52
N ASN A 230 -17.52 -4.07 -10.96
CA ASN A 230 -18.90 -4.23 -10.52
C ASN A 230 -18.98 -4.45 -9.00
N ARG A 231 -18.04 -5.22 -8.43
CA ARG A 231 -17.95 -5.44 -6.97
C ARG A 231 -17.74 -4.12 -6.21
N TRP A 232 -17.05 -3.15 -6.82
CA TRP A 232 -16.74 -1.87 -6.16
C TRP A 232 -17.64 -0.69 -6.56
N MET A 233 -18.64 -0.89 -7.40
CA MET A 233 -19.59 0.17 -7.79
C MET A 233 -20.21 0.87 -6.57
N VAL A 234 -20.71 0.07 -5.61
CA VAL A 234 -21.34 0.59 -4.38
C VAL A 234 -20.32 1.19 -3.42
N PRO A 235 -19.20 0.53 -3.09
CA PRO A 235 -18.15 1.11 -2.26
C PRO A 235 -17.63 2.46 -2.75
N LEU A 236 -17.39 2.61 -4.03
CA LEU A 236 -16.89 3.87 -4.62
C LEU A 236 -17.90 5.01 -4.53
N GLU A 237 -19.21 4.70 -4.66
CA GLU A 237 -20.26 5.71 -4.63
C GLU A 237 -20.67 6.07 -3.20
N ARG A 238 -20.86 5.06 -2.33
CA ARG A 238 -21.45 5.22 -1.00
C ARG A 238 -20.45 5.19 0.14
N ARG A 239 -19.19 4.89 -0.12
CA ARG A 239 -18.16 4.72 0.92
C ARG A 239 -18.53 3.64 1.94
N THR A 240 -19.28 2.66 1.50
CA THR A 240 -19.76 1.54 2.31
C THR A 240 -19.68 0.27 1.49
N ASP A 241 -19.07 -0.73 2.03
CA ASP A 241 -19.05 -2.07 1.45
C ASP A 241 -20.02 -2.99 2.22
N TYR A 242 -20.46 -4.08 1.59
CA TYR A 242 -21.33 -5.09 2.19
C TYR A 242 -20.61 -6.42 2.17
N LEU A 243 -20.32 -6.93 3.37
CA LEU A 243 -19.66 -8.22 3.55
C LEU A 243 -20.69 -9.26 4.05
N THR A 244 -20.44 -10.51 3.74
CA THR A 244 -21.37 -11.59 4.10
C THR A 244 -20.66 -12.69 4.87
N LEU A 245 -21.20 -13.06 6.04
CA LEU A 245 -20.73 -14.23 6.77
C LEU A 245 -21.16 -15.53 6.05
N HIS A 246 -20.45 -16.63 6.27
CA HIS A 246 -20.82 -17.93 5.73
C HIS A 246 -22.22 -18.41 6.17
N THR A 247 -22.79 -17.79 7.21
CA THR A 247 -24.16 -18.01 7.67
C THR A 247 -25.21 -17.34 6.78
N GLY A 248 -24.79 -16.49 5.81
CA GLY A 248 -25.65 -15.72 4.94
C GLY A 248 -26.02 -14.35 5.49
N HIS A 249 -25.58 -13.97 6.71
CA HIS A 249 -25.81 -12.64 7.25
C HIS A 249 -24.90 -11.60 6.59
N SER A 250 -25.50 -10.57 6.00
CA SER A 250 -24.78 -9.46 5.35
C SER A 250 -24.84 -8.21 6.22
N PHE A 251 -23.73 -7.47 6.30
CA PHE A 251 -23.60 -6.27 7.13
C PHE A 251 -22.75 -5.21 6.40
N PRO A 252 -23.03 -3.92 6.65
CA PRO A 252 -22.25 -2.83 6.08
C PRO A 252 -20.94 -2.63 6.84
N VAL A 253 -19.87 -2.33 6.11
CA VAL A 253 -18.59 -1.87 6.66
C VAL A 253 -18.14 -0.58 5.97
N PRO A 254 -17.41 0.33 6.66
CA PRO A 254 -16.87 1.50 6.01
C PRO A 254 -15.86 1.11 4.91
N PHE A 255 -15.87 1.86 3.82
CA PHE A 255 -14.89 1.81 2.75
C PHE A 255 -14.15 3.15 2.71
N ASP A 256 -13.17 3.31 3.58
CA ASP A 256 -12.48 4.57 3.83
C ASP A 256 -10.98 4.48 3.52
N CYS A 257 -10.66 4.23 2.28
CA CYS A 257 -9.30 4.25 1.76
C CYS A 257 -9.23 5.10 0.47
N LEU A 258 -8.04 5.62 0.18
CA LEU A 258 -7.71 6.15 -1.15
C LEU A 258 -7.47 4.95 -2.07
N LEU A 259 -8.32 4.77 -3.07
CA LEU A 259 -8.19 3.69 -4.04
C LEU A 259 -7.42 4.19 -5.27
N VAL A 260 -6.27 3.59 -5.54
CA VAL A 260 -5.40 3.93 -6.68
C VAL A 260 -5.36 2.78 -7.65
N PHE A 261 -5.86 3.02 -8.86
CA PHE A 261 -5.69 2.10 -9.98
C PHE A 261 -4.50 2.54 -10.84
N SER A 262 -3.68 1.59 -11.24
CA SER A 262 -2.61 1.80 -12.22
C SER A 262 -2.80 0.85 -13.40
N THR A 263 -2.67 1.36 -14.63
CA THR A 263 -2.84 0.55 -15.85
C THR A 263 -2.04 1.08 -17.02
N ASN A 264 -1.72 0.20 -17.96
CA ASN A 264 -1.10 0.54 -19.24
C ASN A 264 -2.13 0.70 -20.38
N ILE A 265 -3.41 0.51 -20.08
CA ILE A 265 -4.52 0.53 -21.03
C ILE A 265 -5.28 1.85 -20.86
N GLU A 266 -5.77 2.43 -21.95
CA GLU A 266 -6.64 3.60 -21.87
C GLU A 266 -7.91 3.27 -21.08
N PRO A 267 -8.31 4.11 -20.11
CA PRO A 267 -9.47 3.84 -19.27
C PRO A 267 -10.77 3.57 -20.03
N SER A 268 -10.95 4.21 -21.17
CA SER A 268 -12.13 4.02 -22.05
C SER A 268 -12.16 2.67 -22.76
N GLU A 269 -11.01 2.01 -22.89
CA GLU A 269 -10.91 0.66 -23.47
C GLU A 269 -11.05 -0.43 -22.39
N LEU A 270 -10.81 -0.05 -21.14
CA LEU A 270 -10.77 -0.98 -20.02
C LEU A 270 -12.12 -1.11 -19.32
N VAL A 271 -12.88 0.00 -19.24
CA VAL A 271 -14.07 0.10 -18.39
C VAL A 271 -15.15 0.96 -19.05
N ASP A 272 -16.39 0.73 -18.67
CA ASP A 272 -17.52 1.51 -19.17
C ASP A 272 -17.58 2.95 -18.59
N GLU A 273 -18.36 3.81 -19.22
CA GLU A 273 -18.54 5.20 -18.81
C GLU A 273 -19.17 5.33 -17.43
N ALA A 274 -20.02 4.38 -17.04
CA ALA A 274 -20.69 4.40 -15.74
C ALA A 274 -19.69 4.21 -14.59
N PHE A 275 -18.70 3.35 -14.79
CA PHE A 275 -17.61 3.18 -13.84
C PHE A 275 -16.67 4.39 -13.85
N LEU A 276 -16.28 4.88 -15.04
CA LEU A 276 -15.37 6.02 -15.16
C LEU A 276 -15.88 7.27 -14.44
N ARG A 277 -17.20 7.47 -14.35
CA ARG A 277 -17.78 8.59 -13.60
C ARG A 277 -17.61 8.49 -12.10
N ARG A 278 -17.36 7.29 -11.56
CA ARG A 278 -17.12 7.04 -10.13
C ARG A 278 -15.67 7.21 -9.73
N ILE A 279 -14.76 7.19 -10.69
CA ILE A 279 -13.36 7.53 -10.46
C ILE A 279 -13.18 9.03 -10.61
N HIS A 280 -12.85 9.70 -9.50
CA HIS A 280 -12.83 11.16 -9.43
C HIS A 280 -11.68 11.76 -10.21
N TYR A 281 -10.50 11.13 -10.18
CA TYR A 281 -9.31 11.62 -10.83
C TYR A 281 -8.76 10.60 -11.82
N LYS A 282 -8.46 11.05 -13.03
CA LYS A 282 -7.85 10.27 -14.09
C LYS A 282 -6.63 11.04 -14.56
N ILE A 283 -5.45 10.52 -14.27
CA ILE A 283 -4.19 11.20 -14.53
C ILE A 283 -3.43 10.40 -15.57
N HIS A 284 -3.19 11.02 -16.72
CA HIS A 284 -2.36 10.44 -17.76
C HIS A 284 -0.88 10.67 -17.42
N MET A 285 -0.10 9.59 -17.40
CA MET A 285 1.35 9.61 -17.24
C MET A 285 1.98 9.59 -18.63
N ASP A 286 2.23 10.80 -19.16
CA ASP A 286 2.79 10.98 -20.49
C ASP A 286 4.17 10.38 -20.65
N ASN A 287 4.59 10.14 -21.90
CA ASN A 287 5.98 9.89 -22.20
C ASN A 287 6.80 11.15 -21.88
N PRO A 288 8.04 10.99 -21.39
CA PRO A 288 8.87 12.14 -21.06
C PRO A 288 9.18 12.99 -22.30
N THR A 289 9.18 14.31 -22.15
CA THR A 289 9.77 15.22 -23.12
C THR A 289 11.28 14.95 -23.23
N ARG A 290 11.93 15.56 -24.22
CA ARG A 290 13.39 15.39 -24.37
C ARG A 290 14.14 15.90 -23.15
N GLU A 291 13.71 17.03 -22.60
CA GLU A 291 14.31 17.65 -21.40
C GLU A 291 14.10 16.77 -20.16
N GLU A 292 12.89 16.23 -20.00
CA GLU A 292 12.59 15.29 -18.90
C GLU A 292 13.40 13.99 -19.06
N TYR A 293 13.51 13.47 -20.27
CA TYR A 293 14.33 12.28 -20.54
C TYR A 293 15.81 12.51 -20.22
N GLU A 294 16.37 13.67 -20.61
CA GLU A 294 17.75 14.05 -20.31
C GLU A 294 17.98 14.13 -18.79
N GLU A 295 17.05 14.69 -18.07
CA GLU A 295 17.13 14.74 -16.60
C GLU A 295 17.07 13.34 -15.97
N ILE A 296 16.19 12.43 -16.46
CA ILE A 296 16.14 11.04 -16.00
C ILE A 296 17.48 10.35 -16.30
N PHE A 297 18.02 10.56 -17.50
CA PHE A 297 19.31 9.98 -17.93
C PHE A 297 20.46 10.47 -17.05
N ARG A 298 20.52 11.78 -16.78
CA ARG A 298 21.49 12.39 -15.89
C ARG A 298 21.46 11.76 -14.49
N ARG A 299 20.26 11.65 -13.90
CA ARG A 299 20.07 11.01 -12.59
C ARG A 299 20.46 9.54 -12.60
N ALA A 300 20.19 8.81 -13.68
CA ALA A 300 20.57 7.41 -13.82
C ALA A 300 22.10 7.24 -13.88
N CYS A 301 22.80 8.17 -14.56
CA CYS A 301 24.27 8.21 -14.59
C CYS A 301 24.85 8.52 -13.19
N GLU A 302 24.36 9.57 -12.53
CA GLU A 302 24.80 9.96 -11.18
C GLU A 302 24.66 8.84 -10.16
N ALA A 303 23.53 8.14 -10.18
CA ALA A 303 23.26 7.02 -9.26
C ALA A 303 24.26 5.87 -9.43
N ARG A 304 25.02 5.82 -10.55
CA ARG A 304 26.01 4.78 -10.84
C ARG A 304 27.43 5.33 -10.99
N GLY A 305 27.65 6.60 -10.68
CA GLY A 305 28.95 7.23 -10.75
C GLY A 305 29.50 7.38 -12.18
N ILE A 306 28.61 7.39 -13.18
CA ILE A 306 28.98 7.59 -14.59
C ILE A 306 28.89 9.08 -14.92
N ALA A 307 29.91 9.62 -15.61
CA ALA A 307 29.84 11.00 -16.08
C ALA A 307 28.72 11.14 -17.12
N HIS A 308 27.83 12.11 -16.90
CA HIS A 308 26.77 12.42 -17.86
C HIS A 308 27.34 13.16 -19.06
N GLU A 309 27.01 12.68 -20.28
CA GLU A 309 27.38 13.28 -21.54
C GLU A 309 26.13 13.64 -22.36
N PRO A 310 25.84 14.94 -22.58
CA PRO A 310 24.68 15.34 -23.40
C PRO A 310 24.66 14.71 -24.80
N ALA A 311 25.83 14.53 -25.41
CA ALA A 311 25.94 13.90 -26.72
C ALA A 311 25.44 12.45 -26.75
N ALA A 312 25.49 11.74 -25.61
CA ALA A 312 24.95 10.38 -25.51
C ALA A 312 23.42 10.38 -25.69
N VAL A 313 22.71 11.33 -25.06
CA VAL A 313 21.26 11.48 -25.19
C VAL A 313 20.89 11.86 -26.63
N GLU A 314 21.63 12.80 -27.25
CA GLU A 314 21.39 13.16 -28.65
C GLU A 314 21.54 11.97 -29.60
N ARG A 315 22.56 11.14 -29.38
CA ARG A 315 22.78 9.92 -30.16
C ARG A 315 21.63 8.92 -29.97
N ILE A 316 21.18 8.68 -28.73
CA ILE A 316 20.04 7.79 -28.46
C ILE A 316 18.80 8.28 -29.21
N PHE A 317 18.51 9.58 -29.15
CA PHE A 317 17.36 10.12 -29.88
C PHE A 317 17.48 9.95 -31.37
N HIS A 318 18.61 10.35 -31.96
CA HIS A 318 18.85 10.27 -33.41
C HIS A 318 18.79 8.83 -33.93
N ASP A 319 19.54 7.91 -33.30
CA ASP A 319 19.78 6.58 -33.86
C ASP A 319 18.67 5.56 -33.51
N PHE A 320 18.00 5.75 -32.37
CA PHE A 320 17.03 4.78 -31.88
C PHE A 320 15.58 5.29 -31.83
N TYR A 321 15.32 6.52 -31.39
CA TYR A 321 13.94 7.01 -31.31
C TYR A 321 13.44 7.56 -32.65
N ASP A 322 14.16 8.53 -33.22
CA ASP A 322 13.73 9.18 -34.46
C ASP A 322 13.82 8.21 -35.64
N GLY A 323 14.91 7.43 -35.69
CA GLY A 323 15.14 6.44 -36.77
C GLY A 323 14.13 5.29 -36.78
N ARG A 324 13.68 4.85 -35.63
CA ARG A 324 12.75 3.69 -35.46
C ARG A 324 11.33 4.09 -35.10
N ARG A 325 11.05 5.36 -34.91
CA ARG A 325 9.73 5.89 -34.45
C ARG A 325 9.24 5.29 -33.13
N ILE A 326 10.17 4.94 -32.24
CA ILE A 326 9.86 4.44 -30.90
C ILE A 326 9.68 5.64 -29.97
N PRO A 327 8.57 5.77 -29.25
CA PRO A 327 8.42 6.86 -28.28
C PRO A 327 9.36 6.66 -27.07
N PRO A 328 10.04 7.72 -26.60
CA PRO A 328 10.84 7.62 -25.39
C PRO A 328 9.97 7.30 -24.17
N ARG A 329 10.51 6.54 -23.20
CA ARG A 329 9.81 6.19 -21.96
C ARG A 329 10.70 6.49 -20.76
N GLY A 330 10.08 6.73 -19.62
CA GLY A 330 10.80 7.06 -18.38
C GLY A 330 11.75 5.97 -17.88
N CYS A 331 11.48 4.70 -18.16
CA CYS A 331 12.37 3.59 -17.77
C CYS A 331 13.61 3.45 -18.67
N HIS A 332 13.55 3.87 -19.94
CA HIS A 332 14.61 3.64 -20.90
C HIS A 332 15.99 4.16 -20.43
N PRO A 333 16.13 5.39 -19.89
CA PRO A 333 17.42 5.87 -19.41
C PRO A 333 18.07 4.95 -18.38
N ARG A 334 17.29 4.55 -17.38
CA ARG A 334 17.76 3.68 -16.30
C ARG A 334 18.20 2.32 -16.83
N ASP A 335 17.40 1.75 -17.71
CA ASP A 335 17.60 0.40 -18.23
C ASP A 335 18.81 0.38 -19.21
N ILE A 336 18.96 1.40 -20.07
CA ILE A 336 20.14 1.56 -20.95
C ILE A 336 21.41 1.70 -20.11
N ILE A 337 21.42 2.55 -19.09
CA ILE A 337 22.57 2.73 -18.20
C ILE A 337 22.91 1.44 -17.45
N LEU A 338 21.91 0.64 -17.07
CA LEU A 338 22.15 -0.68 -16.50
C LEU A 338 22.88 -1.60 -17.47
N HIS A 339 22.46 -1.65 -18.74
CA HIS A 339 23.15 -2.42 -19.78
C HIS A 339 24.58 -1.95 -20.00
N VAL A 340 24.84 -0.64 -19.99
CA VAL A 340 26.22 -0.09 -20.05
C VAL A 340 27.05 -0.60 -18.87
N CYS A 341 26.52 -0.60 -17.65
CA CYS A 341 27.22 -1.13 -16.49
C CYS A 341 27.51 -2.63 -16.60
N ASP A 342 26.54 -3.40 -17.10
CA ASP A 342 26.68 -4.85 -17.23
C ASP A 342 27.70 -5.23 -18.30
N LEU A 343 27.74 -4.51 -19.44
CA LEU A 343 28.77 -4.65 -20.47
C LEU A 343 30.16 -4.32 -19.92
N ALA A 344 30.31 -3.19 -19.24
CA ALA A 344 31.58 -2.79 -18.64
C ALA A 344 32.09 -3.82 -17.61
N ARG A 345 31.18 -4.35 -16.77
CA ARG A 345 31.50 -5.41 -15.80
C ARG A 345 31.98 -6.70 -16.51
N TYR A 346 31.30 -7.10 -17.59
CA TYR A 346 31.68 -8.28 -18.34
C TYR A 346 33.05 -8.14 -18.98
N GLU A 347 33.38 -6.93 -19.45
CA GLU A 347 34.66 -6.61 -20.09
C GLU A 347 35.78 -6.21 -19.10
N ASN A 348 35.52 -6.24 -17.79
CA ASN A 348 36.44 -5.82 -16.74
C ASN A 348 36.98 -4.39 -16.93
N ARG A 349 36.12 -3.44 -17.27
CA ARG A 349 36.46 -2.01 -17.46
C ARG A 349 35.50 -1.12 -16.71
N GLU A 350 35.88 0.14 -16.54
CA GLU A 350 34.99 1.15 -15.98
C GLU A 350 33.83 1.46 -16.96
N PRO A 351 32.60 1.67 -16.46
CA PRO A 351 31.46 2.02 -17.29
C PRO A 351 31.64 3.40 -17.90
N SER A 352 31.48 3.50 -19.23
CA SER A 352 31.57 4.76 -19.99
C SER A 352 30.47 4.87 -21.02
N LEU A 353 30.11 6.10 -21.38
CA LEU A 353 29.12 6.40 -22.42
C LEU A 353 29.76 6.54 -23.82
N ASP A 354 30.93 5.91 -24.03
CA ASP A 354 31.54 5.91 -25.36
C ASP A 354 30.59 5.36 -26.42
N GLY A 355 30.77 5.83 -27.68
CA GLY A 355 29.80 5.58 -28.72
C GLY A 355 29.50 4.12 -28.99
N GLN A 356 30.50 3.23 -28.88
CA GLN A 356 30.30 1.81 -29.13
C GLN A 356 29.58 1.12 -28.00
N THR A 357 29.96 1.40 -26.74
CA THR A 357 29.33 0.82 -25.56
C THR A 357 27.84 1.22 -25.46
N LEU A 358 27.56 2.50 -25.75
CA LEU A 358 26.18 3.01 -25.74
C LEU A 358 25.34 2.36 -26.85
N ASP A 359 25.89 2.20 -28.06
CA ASP A 359 25.19 1.54 -29.16
C ASP A 359 24.90 0.08 -28.86
N ASP A 360 25.86 -0.64 -28.29
CA ASP A 360 25.69 -2.05 -27.93
C ASP A 360 24.67 -2.22 -26.82
N ALA A 361 24.66 -1.34 -25.82
CA ALA A 361 23.65 -1.31 -24.78
C ALA A 361 22.24 -1.01 -25.33
N CYS A 362 22.13 -0.03 -26.22
CA CYS A 362 20.86 0.31 -26.87
C CYS A 362 20.37 -0.81 -27.81
N ARG A 363 21.24 -1.45 -28.57
CA ARG A 363 20.86 -2.61 -29.42
C ARG A 363 20.40 -3.80 -28.59
N ALA A 364 21.02 -4.04 -27.44
CA ALA A 364 20.61 -5.10 -26.54
C ALA A 364 19.23 -4.81 -25.89
N TYR A 365 18.93 -3.53 -25.66
CA TYR A 365 17.68 -3.10 -25.05
C TYR A 365 16.52 -3.01 -26.04
N PHE A 366 16.74 -2.34 -27.17
CA PHE A 366 15.71 -2.21 -28.21
C PHE A 366 15.80 -3.42 -29.15
N LEU A 367 14.76 -4.26 -29.11
CA LEU A 367 14.66 -5.38 -30.05
C LEU A 367 14.71 -4.85 -31.50
N ASP A 368 15.57 -5.42 -32.32
CA ASP A 368 15.51 -5.19 -33.74
C ASP A 368 14.24 -5.85 -34.29
N GLU A 369 13.20 -5.05 -34.56
CA GLU A 369 12.09 -5.52 -35.39
C GLU A 369 12.64 -5.76 -36.81
N SER A 370 12.99 -7.01 -37.09
CA SER A 370 13.43 -7.49 -38.41
C SER A 370 12.23 -7.66 -39.34
#